data_bc3a22037382b6707261b66380e9c8ce
#
_entry.id   bc3a22037382b6707261b66380e9c8ce
#
_cell.length_a   1.000
_cell.length_b   1.000
_cell.length_c   1.000
_cell.angle_alpha   90.00
_cell.angle_beta   90.00
_cell.angle_gamma   90.00
#
_symmetry.space_group_name_H-M   'P 1'
#
loop_
_entity.id
_entity.type
_entity.pdbx_description
1 polymer ?
#
loop_
_entity_poly.entity_id
_entity_poly.type
_entity_poly.pdbx_seq_one_letter_code
_entity_poly.pdbx_strand_id
1 'polypeptide(L)'
;MSESNCLELAKSIIAGRRIKRGDDLSIFLTAPLPELQEGARLLQDHFCGNHIDFCTIINGRSGRCGENCKYCAQAACHHTGIEEYAFLPKETILAHARANEEAGANRFAIVTSGRALSGRDFDRAIETYEAMRDTLHIDLCASHGLLTRAQLRRLHEAGVTSYHHNIETSRRFFPQICTTHTYDDRIRTIKMAQEEGFCVCSGGIIGMGETWEDRLDMALSLAELGIESIPINALMPIPGTGMEGRAQLPAADILRTIAFFRYINPAANIRLAAGRKLLPKNGATAFCAGASASITGNMLTTSGTTIKEDMAMIAKLGLTNREEDCHAVTGTCGAR
;
A
#
# COMPACT_ATOMS: atom_id res chain seq x y z
N MET A 1 28.37 -9.04 24.78
CA MET A 1 27.87 -9.50 23.45
C MET A 1 27.93 -8.29 22.56
N SER A 2 28.61 -8.35 21.41
CA SER A 2 28.59 -7.24 20.44
C SER A 2 27.15 -7.04 19.96
N GLU A 3 26.72 -5.80 19.88
CA GLU A 3 25.44 -5.43 19.30
C GLU A 3 25.36 -5.90 17.85
N SER A 4 24.18 -6.32 17.35
CA SER A 4 24.11 -6.78 15.96
C SER A 4 24.26 -5.59 15.02
N ASN A 5 24.93 -5.78 13.88
CA ASN A 5 25.11 -4.75 12.86
C ASN A 5 23.75 -4.15 12.39
N CYS A 6 22.67 -4.91 12.50
CA CYS A 6 21.30 -4.45 12.20
C CYS A 6 20.81 -3.39 13.19
N LEU A 7 21.04 -3.59 14.49
CA LEU A 7 20.67 -2.61 15.52
C LEU A 7 21.53 -1.34 15.44
N GLU A 8 22.83 -1.47 15.19
CA GLU A 8 23.72 -0.32 14.96
C GLU A 8 23.25 0.52 13.77
N LEU A 9 22.89 -0.14 12.66
CA LEU A 9 22.32 0.54 11.49
C LEU A 9 21.01 1.25 11.84
N ALA A 10 20.09 0.59 12.56
CA ALA A 10 18.83 1.20 12.98
C ALA A 10 19.06 2.44 13.85
N LYS A 11 19.97 2.38 14.84
CA LYS A 11 20.33 3.52 15.67
C LYS A 11 20.95 4.67 14.86
N SER A 12 21.78 4.36 13.87
CA SER A 12 22.32 5.39 12.97
C SER A 12 21.23 6.09 12.15
N ILE A 13 20.19 5.35 11.72
CA ILE A 13 19.05 5.91 11.00
C ILE A 13 18.20 6.81 11.94
N ILE A 14 17.99 6.42 13.18
CA ILE A 14 17.37 7.24 14.22
C ILE A 14 18.16 8.54 14.43
N ALA A 15 19.50 8.45 14.42
CA ALA A 15 20.41 9.60 14.52
C ALA A 15 20.47 10.48 13.25
N GLY A 16 19.68 10.18 12.21
CA GLY A 16 19.56 11.03 11.03
C GLY A 16 20.17 10.47 9.75
N ARG A 17 20.89 9.33 9.79
CA ARG A 17 21.34 8.67 8.56
C ARG A 17 20.14 8.31 7.67
N ARG A 18 20.34 8.40 6.36
CA ARG A 18 19.38 7.89 5.36
C ARG A 18 20.11 7.00 4.37
N ILE A 19 19.52 5.84 4.08
CA ILE A 19 20.02 4.90 3.10
C ILE A 19 19.76 5.42 1.70
N LYS A 20 20.78 5.37 0.84
CA LYS A 20 20.75 5.93 -0.51
C LYS A 20 21.25 4.93 -1.55
N ARG A 21 21.00 5.21 -2.83
CA ARG A 21 21.64 4.47 -3.93
C ARG A 21 23.16 4.61 -3.81
N GLY A 22 23.85 3.48 -3.97
CA GLY A 22 25.30 3.40 -3.82
C GLY A 22 25.80 2.96 -2.45
N ASP A 23 24.93 2.94 -1.42
CA ASP A 23 25.26 2.31 -0.15
C ASP A 23 25.37 0.77 -0.31
N ASP A 24 26.17 0.13 0.55
CA ASP A 24 26.16 -1.33 0.66
C ASP A 24 24.87 -1.80 1.32
N LEU A 25 24.06 -2.52 0.56
CA LEU A 25 22.78 -3.07 0.98
C LEU A 25 22.83 -4.57 1.30
N SER A 26 24.02 -5.17 1.27
CA SER A 26 24.22 -6.62 1.47
C SER A 26 23.67 -7.11 2.81
N ILE A 27 23.72 -6.28 3.84
CA ILE A 27 23.16 -6.57 5.17
C ILE A 27 21.68 -6.98 5.11
N PHE A 28 20.88 -6.36 4.23
CA PHE A 28 19.47 -6.68 4.09
C PHE A 28 19.20 -8.07 3.53
N LEU A 29 20.16 -8.63 2.80
CA LEU A 29 20.05 -9.94 2.17
C LEU A 29 20.72 -11.04 3.02
N THR A 30 21.80 -10.71 3.75
CA THR A 30 22.68 -11.68 4.43
C THR A 30 22.43 -11.80 5.93
N ALA A 31 21.96 -10.73 6.59
CA ALA A 31 21.72 -10.75 8.03
C ALA A 31 20.64 -11.80 8.42
N PRO A 32 20.77 -12.43 9.59
CA PRO A 32 19.72 -13.26 10.14
C PRO A 32 18.39 -12.49 10.23
N LEU A 33 17.29 -13.13 9.78
CA LEU A 33 15.99 -12.46 9.74
C LEU A 33 15.55 -11.90 11.11
N PRO A 34 15.74 -12.62 12.24
CA PRO A 34 15.36 -12.07 13.56
C PRO A 34 16.08 -10.76 13.91
N GLU A 35 17.39 -10.65 13.61
CA GLU A 35 18.15 -9.43 13.88
C GLU A 35 17.68 -8.25 12.99
N LEU A 36 17.39 -8.54 11.72
CA LEU A 36 16.87 -7.54 10.80
C LEU A 36 15.48 -7.05 11.27
N GLN A 37 14.62 -7.95 11.75
CA GLN A 37 13.31 -7.60 12.29
C GLN A 37 13.40 -6.78 13.59
N GLU A 38 14.33 -7.10 14.47
CA GLU A 38 14.56 -6.35 15.71
C GLU A 38 14.90 -4.88 15.43
N GLY A 39 15.84 -4.63 14.52
CA GLY A 39 16.17 -3.26 14.12
C GLY A 39 15.04 -2.56 13.37
N ALA A 40 14.28 -3.28 12.52
CA ALA A 40 13.11 -2.72 11.86
C ALA A 40 12.00 -2.35 12.88
N ARG A 41 11.83 -3.15 13.93
CA ARG A 41 10.91 -2.85 15.02
C ARG A 41 11.33 -1.61 15.79
N LEU A 42 12.63 -1.46 16.12
CA LEU A 42 13.17 -0.27 16.76
C LEU A 42 12.89 1.00 15.94
N LEU A 43 13.05 0.92 14.61
CA LEU A 43 12.71 2.02 13.69
C LEU A 43 11.21 2.33 13.69
N GLN A 44 10.36 1.30 13.63
CA GLN A 44 8.90 1.47 13.69
C GLN A 44 8.48 2.16 14.99
N ASP A 45 8.99 1.68 16.14
CA ASP A 45 8.67 2.25 17.45
C ASP A 45 9.11 3.72 17.56
N HIS A 46 10.26 4.08 16.97
CA HIS A 46 10.75 5.45 16.98
C HIS A 46 9.98 6.38 16.04
N PHE A 47 9.71 5.96 14.78
CA PHE A 47 9.14 6.85 13.76
C PHE A 47 7.62 6.79 13.64
N CYS A 48 7.00 5.67 14.03
CA CYS A 48 5.56 5.45 13.90
C CYS A 48 4.87 5.24 15.26
N GLY A 49 5.64 5.05 16.34
CA GLY A 49 5.08 4.75 17.67
C GLY A 49 4.31 3.42 17.67
N ASN A 50 3.24 3.37 18.45
CA ASN A 50 2.34 2.24 18.55
C ASN A 50 1.12 2.33 17.61
N HIS A 51 1.07 3.33 16.73
CA HIS A 51 -0.05 3.54 15.81
C HIS A 51 0.00 2.63 14.60
N ILE A 52 -1.17 2.05 14.24
CA ILE A 52 -1.39 1.27 13.03
C ILE A 52 -2.51 1.92 12.21
N ASP A 53 -2.18 2.41 11.04
CA ASP A 53 -3.16 2.99 10.10
C ASP A 53 -3.93 1.87 9.35
N PHE A 54 -5.25 1.82 9.50
CA PHE A 54 -6.12 0.89 8.80
C PHE A 54 -6.83 1.56 7.63
N CYS A 55 -6.58 1.03 6.43
CA CYS A 55 -7.26 1.42 5.20
C CYS A 55 -8.22 0.31 4.76
N THR A 56 -9.41 0.69 4.35
CA THR A 56 -10.37 -0.20 3.68
C THR A 56 -10.57 0.22 2.23
N ILE A 57 -10.96 -0.71 1.38
CA ILE A 57 -11.11 -0.48 -0.05
C ILE A 57 -12.47 -0.98 -0.55
N ILE A 58 -13.03 -0.28 -1.54
CA ILE A 58 -14.14 -0.78 -2.34
C ILE A 58 -13.72 -0.83 -3.81
N ASN A 59 -14.06 -1.93 -4.51
CA ASN A 59 -13.91 -2.01 -5.96
C ASN A 59 -15.06 -1.25 -6.61
N GLY A 60 -14.88 0.04 -6.88
CA GLY A 60 -15.92 0.93 -7.37
C GLY A 60 -16.31 0.68 -8.83
N ARG A 61 -15.43 0.05 -9.64
CA ARG A 61 -15.70 -0.44 -11.00
C ARG A 61 -14.82 -1.65 -11.26
N SER A 62 -15.39 -2.74 -11.78
CA SER A 62 -14.69 -4.02 -11.94
C SER A 62 -14.62 -4.47 -13.39
N GLY A 63 -13.49 -5.07 -13.77
CA GLY A 63 -13.26 -5.71 -15.06
C GLY A 63 -13.01 -4.74 -16.21
N ARG A 64 -12.94 -5.28 -17.43
CA ARG A 64 -12.79 -4.57 -18.71
C ARG A 64 -11.65 -3.56 -18.79
N CYS A 65 -10.57 -3.77 -18.01
CA CYS A 65 -9.39 -2.91 -18.06
C CYS A 65 -8.60 -3.16 -19.35
N GLY A 66 -8.37 -2.13 -20.15
CA GLY A 66 -7.61 -2.21 -21.38
C GLY A 66 -6.08 -2.34 -21.20
N GLU A 67 -5.60 -2.35 -19.96
CA GLU A 67 -4.20 -2.58 -19.63
C GLU A 67 -3.90 -4.09 -19.58
N ASN A 68 -2.60 -4.47 -19.77
CA ASN A 68 -2.17 -5.87 -19.83
C ASN A 68 -1.30 -6.29 -18.63
N CYS A 69 -1.52 -5.67 -17.46
CA CYS A 69 -0.78 -6.02 -16.25
C CYS A 69 -0.93 -7.50 -15.93
N LYS A 70 0.16 -8.29 -16.02
CA LYS A 70 0.14 -9.76 -15.92
C LYS A 70 -0.44 -10.32 -14.63
N TYR A 71 -0.38 -9.55 -13.54
CA TYR A 71 -0.89 -9.96 -12.23
C TYR A 71 -2.38 -9.64 -12.03
N CYS A 72 -2.96 -8.79 -12.88
CA CYS A 72 -4.25 -8.18 -12.61
C CYS A 72 -5.42 -9.02 -13.14
N ALA A 73 -6.28 -9.49 -12.23
CA ALA A 73 -7.48 -10.22 -12.60
C ALA A 73 -8.50 -9.38 -13.41
N GLN A 74 -8.41 -8.04 -13.34
CA GLN A 74 -9.34 -7.12 -14.00
C GLN A 74 -8.91 -6.73 -15.44
N ALA A 75 -7.74 -7.20 -15.90
CA ALA A 75 -7.28 -6.94 -17.27
C ALA A 75 -8.15 -7.70 -18.28
N ALA A 76 -8.66 -7.01 -19.32
CA ALA A 76 -9.55 -7.60 -20.33
C ALA A 76 -8.89 -8.70 -21.18
N CYS A 77 -7.55 -8.75 -21.20
CA CYS A 77 -6.80 -9.82 -21.86
C CYS A 77 -6.71 -11.12 -21.06
N HIS A 78 -7.22 -11.13 -19.81
CA HIS A 78 -7.23 -12.30 -18.93
C HIS A 78 -8.64 -12.91 -18.81
N HIS A 79 -8.70 -14.21 -18.50
CA HIS A 79 -9.95 -14.97 -18.35
C HIS A 79 -10.09 -15.48 -16.91
N THR A 80 -10.34 -14.58 -15.99
CA THR A 80 -10.28 -14.85 -14.53
C THR A 80 -11.64 -15.15 -13.89
N GLY A 81 -12.74 -14.98 -14.63
CA GLY A 81 -14.10 -15.20 -14.10
C GLY A 81 -14.53 -14.22 -13.00
N ILE A 82 -13.86 -13.08 -12.85
CA ILE A 82 -14.30 -12.04 -11.89
C ILE A 82 -15.63 -11.44 -12.33
N GLU A 83 -16.40 -10.97 -11.36
CA GLU A 83 -17.60 -10.19 -11.64
C GLU A 83 -17.22 -8.85 -12.28
N GLU A 84 -17.87 -8.51 -13.40
CA GLU A 84 -17.68 -7.26 -14.11
C GLU A 84 -18.88 -6.34 -13.91
N TYR A 85 -18.61 -5.09 -13.50
CA TYR A 85 -19.65 -4.07 -13.34
C TYR A 85 -19.11 -2.66 -13.60
N ALA A 86 -20.04 -1.78 -14.00
CA ALA A 86 -19.79 -0.35 -14.15
C ALA A 86 -19.56 0.32 -12.79
N PHE A 87 -19.27 1.63 -12.80
CA PHE A 87 -19.09 2.37 -11.55
C PHE A 87 -20.33 2.22 -10.65
N LEU A 88 -20.13 1.81 -9.42
CA LEU A 88 -21.17 1.51 -8.45
C LEU A 88 -22.06 2.75 -8.18
N PRO A 89 -23.31 2.55 -7.78
CA PRO A 89 -24.17 3.63 -7.31
C PRO A 89 -23.57 4.35 -6.10
N LYS A 90 -23.72 5.66 -6.04
CA LYS A 90 -23.25 6.51 -4.94
C LYS A 90 -23.72 6.01 -3.58
N GLU A 91 -24.98 5.64 -3.48
CA GLU A 91 -25.59 5.14 -2.24
C GLU A 91 -24.94 3.86 -1.73
N THR A 92 -24.54 2.97 -2.64
CA THR A 92 -23.80 1.75 -2.30
C THR A 92 -22.44 2.08 -1.70
N ILE A 93 -21.68 2.99 -2.35
CA ILE A 93 -20.35 3.39 -1.89
C ILE A 93 -20.44 4.10 -0.52
N LEU A 94 -21.42 5.02 -0.37
CA LEU A 94 -21.64 5.71 0.91
C LEU A 94 -21.99 4.76 2.05
N ALA A 95 -22.86 3.78 1.80
CA ALA A 95 -23.20 2.77 2.81
C ALA A 95 -21.99 1.97 3.26
N HIS A 96 -21.13 1.57 2.31
CA HIS A 96 -19.86 0.88 2.60
C HIS A 96 -18.90 1.77 3.38
N ALA A 97 -18.71 3.03 2.97
CA ALA A 97 -17.82 3.96 3.65
C ALA A 97 -18.25 4.18 5.10
N ARG A 98 -19.55 4.41 5.33
CA ARG A 98 -20.13 4.58 6.67
C ARG A 98 -19.92 3.35 7.55
N ALA A 99 -20.21 2.16 7.03
CA ALA A 99 -19.99 0.91 7.79
C ALA A 99 -18.51 0.69 8.18
N ASN A 100 -17.56 1.10 7.31
CA ASN A 100 -16.14 1.02 7.62
C ASN A 100 -15.70 2.07 8.65
N GLU A 101 -16.23 3.29 8.57
CA GLU A 101 -16.02 4.34 9.58
C GLU A 101 -16.53 3.88 10.96
N GLU A 102 -17.78 3.39 11.03
CA GLU A 102 -18.38 2.87 12.26
C GLU A 102 -17.61 1.68 12.84
N ALA A 103 -16.99 0.87 11.98
CA ALA A 103 -16.11 -0.22 12.39
C ALA A 103 -14.73 0.24 12.85
N GLY A 104 -14.38 1.52 12.67
CA GLY A 104 -13.15 2.15 13.15
C GLY A 104 -11.99 2.10 12.16
N ALA A 105 -12.23 2.01 10.85
CA ALA A 105 -11.18 2.20 9.86
C ALA A 105 -10.75 3.68 9.81
N ASN A 106 -9.45 3.93 9.63
CA ASN A 106 -8.92 5.29 9.52
C ASN A 106 -9.17 5.88 8.12
N ARG A 107 -9.16 5.03 7.09
CA ARG A 107 -9.20 5.46 5.69
C ARG A 107 -10.08 4.55 4.82
N PHE A 108 -10.80 5.17 3.87
CA PHE A 108 -11.62 4.47 2.88
C PHE A 108 -11.18 4.84 1.46
N ALA A 109 -10.91 3.83 0.62
CA ALA A 109 -10.44 4.03 -0.74
C ALA A 109 -11.43 3.48 -1.78
N ILE A 110 -11.76 4.30 -2.79
CA ILE A 110 -12.46 3.82 -3.99
C ILE A 110 -11.40 3.47 -5.03
N VAL A 111 -11.38 2.19 -5.43
CA VAL A 111 -10.48 1.67 -6.47
C VAL A 111 -11.31 1.36 -7.71
N THR A 112 -10.79 1.68 -8.89
CA THR A 112 -11.48 1.39 -10.16
C THR A 112 -10.57 0.71 -11.17
N SER A 113 -11.12 -0.24 -11.92
CA SER A 113 -10.45 -0.82 -13.08
C SER A 113 -10.30 0.22 -14.20
N GLY A 114 -9.33 -0.01 -15.12
CA GLY A 114 -9.07 0.84 -16.27
C GLY A 114 -7.76 1.60 -16.18
N ARG A 115 -7.26 2.07 -17.35
CA ARG A 115 -6.05 2.91 -17.43
C ARG A 115 -6.21 4.20 -16.62
N ALA A 116 -7.37 4.83 -16.75
CA ALA A 116 -7.80 5.99 -15.99
C ALA A 116 -9.32 6.02 -15.92
N LEU A 117 -9.87 6.48 -14.80
CA LEU A 117 -11.29 6.78 -14.71
C LEU A 117 -11.57 8.09 -15.47
N SER A 118 -12.59 8.12 -16.31
CA SER A 118 -12.88 9.27 -17.17
C SER A 118 -14.37 9.40 -17.49
N GLY A 119 -14.75 10.52 -18.11
CA GLY A 119 -16.10 10.78 -18.56
C GLY A 119 -17.12 10.75 -17.42
N ARG A 120 -18.30 10.23 -17.70
CA ARG A 120 -19.43 10.18 -16.74
C ARG A 120 -19.08 9.43 -15.45
N ASP A 121 -18.28 8.37 -15.52
CA ASP A 121 -17.89 7.62 -14.31
C ASP A 121 -16.97 8.45 -13.40
N PHE A 122 -16.11 9.29 -13.97
CA PHE A 122 -15.30 10.21 -13.20
C PHE A 122 -16.16 11.28 -12.51
N ASP A 123 -17.14 11.85 -13.21
CA ASP A 123 -18.04 12.84 -12.62
C ASP A 123 -18.87 12.22 -11.48
N ARG A 124 -19.37 10.99 -11.64
CA ARG A 124 -20.05 10.24 -10.57
C ARG A 124 -19.12 9.97 -9.37
N ALA A 125 -17.84 9.70 -9.61
CA ALA A 125 -16.87 9.55 -8.53
C ALA A 125 -16.68 10.86 -7.75
N ILE A 126 -16.59 12.01 -8.43
CA ILE A 126 -16.53 13.34 -7.79
C ILE A 126 -17.75 13.57 -6.91
N GLU A 127 -18.98 13.39 -7.44
CA GLU A 127 -20.24 13.54 -6.68
C GLU A 127 -20.28 12.60 -5.46
N THR A 128 -19.67 11.42 -5.57
CA THR A 128 -19.60 10.44 -4.48
C THR A 128 -18.63 10.90 -3.39
N TYR A 129 -17.45 11.42 -3.77
CA TYR A 129 -16.47 11.95 -2.82
C TYR A 129 -16.99 13.18 -2.09
N GLU A 130 -17.63 14.11 -2.81
CA GLU A 130 -18.28 15.28 -2.19
C GLU A 130 -19.31 14.86 -1.14
N ALA A 131 -20.18 13.89 -1.47
CA ALA A 131 -21.16 13.38 -0.53
C ALA A 131 -20.54 12.66 0.68
N MET A 132 -19.42 11.94 0.50
CA MET A 132 -18.67 11.34 1.62
C MET A 132 -18.03 12.42 2.49
N ARG A 133 -17.37 13.41 1.91
CA ARG A 133 -16.77 14.56 2.64
C ARG A 133 -17.80 15.26 3.52
N ASP A 134 -19.02 15.47 2.99
CA ASP A 134 -20.07 16.22 3.67
C ASP A 134 -20.77 15.41 4.79
N THR A 135 -20.60 14.08 4.83
CA THR A 135 -21.36 13.19 5.72
C THR A 135 -20.56 12.24 6.57
N LEU A 136 -19.26 12.12 6.33
CA LEU A 136 -18.34 11.19 7.02
C LEU A 136 -17.07 11.92 7.46
N HIS A 137 -16.36 11.34 8.44
CA HIS A 137 -15.10 11.87 8.97
C HIS A 137 -13.89 10.99 8.60
N ILE A 138 -14.13 9.83 7.97
CA ILE A 138 -13.07 8.92 7.52
C ILE A 138 -12.23 9.57 6.42
N ASP A 139 -10.92 9.38 6.45
CA ASP A 139 -10.03 9.85 5.38
C ASP A 139 -10.38 9.24 4.03
N LEU A 140 -10.42 10.08 2.98
CA LEU A 140 -10.78 9.65 1.64
C LEU A 140 -9.54 9.42 0.77
N CYS A 141 -9.48 8.25 0.15
CA CYS A 141 -8.43 7.86 -0.80
C CYS A 141 -9.02 7.49 -2.17
N ALA A 142 -8.32 7.85 -3.23
CA ALA A 142 -8.68 7.49 -4.60
C ALA A 142 -7.61 6.64 -5.27
N SER A 143 -8.04 5.63 -6.05
CA SER A 143 -7.16 4.83 -6.92
C SER A 143 -7.83 4.66 -8.29
N HIS A 144 -7.64 5.64 -9.16
CA HIS A 144 -8.34 5.78 -10.45
C HIS A 144 -7.40 5.76 -11.67
N GLY A 145 -6.19 5.22 -11.51
CA GLY A 145 -5.23 5.03 -12.59
C GLY A 145 -4.44 6.29 -12.96
N LEU A 146 -4.11 6.45 -14.24
CA LEU A 146 -3.25 7.50 -14.79
C LEU A 146 -4.07 8.78 -15.07
N LEU A 147 -4.46 9.49 -14.01
CA LEU A 147 -5.25 10.72 -14.13
C LEU A 147 -4.42 11.90 -14.65
N THR A 148 -5.10 12.84 -15.28
CA THR A 148 -4.55 14.14 -15.62
C THR A 148 -4.48 15.05 -14.39
N ARG A 149 -3.63 16.10 -14.43
CA ARG A 149 -3.55 17.10 -13.37
C ARG A 149 -4.92 17.74 -13.05
N ALA A 150 -5.69 18.06 -14.06
CA ALA A 150 -7.03 18.64 -13.86
C ALA A 150 -7.99 17.69 -13.13
N GLN A 151 -7.90 16.38 -13.40
CA GLN A 151 -8.70 15.38 -12.70
C GLN A 151 -8.23 15.22 -11.24
N LEU A 152 -6.92 15.19 -11.00
CA LEU A 152 -6.36 15.14 -9.65
C LEU A 152 -6.83 16.36 -8.83
N ARG A 153 -6.77 17.56 -9.38
CA ARG A 153 -7.26 18.77 -8.71
C ARG A 153 -8.74 18.66 -8.34
N ARG A 154 -9.60 18.20 -9.25
CA ARG A 154 -11.02 17.98 -8.96
C ARG A 154 -11.27 16.96 -7.83
N LEU A 155 -10.46 15.89 -7.76
CA LEU A 155 -10.53 14.94 -6.65
C LEU A 155 -10.14 15.60 -5.32
N HIS A 156 -9.08 16.40 -5.31
CA HIS A 156 -8.64 17.12 -4.11
C HIS A 156 -9.72 18.10 -3.62
N GLU A 157 -10.31 18.88 -4.54
CA GLU A 157 -11.43 19.79 -4.27
C GLU A 157 -12.67 19.05 -3.75
N ALA A 158 -12.89 17.80 -4.18
CA ALA A 158 -13.97 16.94 -3.70
C ALA A 158 -13.70 16.32 -2.30
N GLY A 159 -12.55 16.62 -1.68
CA GLY A 159 -12.20 16.19 -0.32
C GLY A 159 -11.34 14.93 -0.25
N VAL A 160 -10.80 14.44 -1.37
CA VAL A 160 -9.85 13.33 -1.37
C VAL A 160 -8.49 13.82 -0.89
N THR A 161 -7.98 13.23 0.21
CA THR A 161 -6.69 13.61 0.81
C THR A 161 -5.54 12.74 0.36
N SER A 162 -5.82 11.51 -0.11
CA SER A 162 -4.79 10.54 -0.51
C SER A 162 -5.03 10.00 -1.91
N TYR A 163 -3.93 9.81 -2.66
CA TYR A 163 -3.99 9.17 -3.98
C TYR A 163 -3.14 7.90 -4.00
N HIS A 164 -3.76 6.76 -4.29
CA HIS A 164 -3.07 5.48 -4.43
C HIS A 164 -2.68 5.23 -5.88
N HIS A 165 -1.37 5.10 -6.11
CA HIS A 165 -0.82 4.74 -7.42
C HIS A 165 0.53 4.04 -7.28
N ASN A 166 0.54 2.71 -7.37
CA ASN A 166 1.74 1.91 -7.21
C ASN A 166 2.77 2.11 -8.31
N ILE A 167 4.06 2.02 -7.99
CA ILE A 167 5.12 1.80 -8.98
C ILE A 167 5.23 0.32 -9.40
N GLU A 168 4.61 -0.59 -8.64
CA GLU A 168 4.45 -2.04 -8.78
C GLU A 168 5.73 -2.85 -8.57
N THR A 169 6.86 -2.42 -9.10
CA THR A 169 8.15 -3.12 -9.01
C THR A 169 9.31 -2.17 -9.37
N SER A 170 10.52 -2.68 -9.55
CA SER A 170 11.64 -1.89 -10.06
C SER A 170 11.43 -1.40 -11.50
N ARG A 171 12.10 -0.30 -11.86
CA ARG A 171 12.12 0.19 -13.26
C ARG A 171 12.60 -0.88 -14.24
N ARG A 172 13.61 -1.66 -13.84
CA ARG A 172 14.20 -2.73 -14.68
C ARG A 172 13.19 -3.84 -14.96
N PHE A 173 12.42 -4.25 -13.95
CA PHE A 173 11.52 -5.39 -14.05
C PHE A 173 10.13 -5.01 -14.60
N PHE A 174 9.73 -3.75 -14.52
CA PHE A 174 8.40 -3.27 -14.92
C PHE A 174 7.97 -3.70 -16.33
N PRO A 175 8.81 -3.64 -17.39
CA PRO A 175 8.44 -4.09 -18.73
C PRO A 175 8.08 -5.58 -18.84
N GLN A 176 8.49 -6.39 -17.84
CA GLN A 176 8.14 -7.81 -17.76
C GLN A 176 6.71 -8.05 -17.29
N ILE A 177 6.10 -7.07 -16.63
CA ILE A 177 4.77 -7.21 -16.03
C ILE A 177 3.69 -6.39 -16.73
N CYS A 178 4.05 -5.32 -17.44
CA CYS A 178 3.11 -4.46 -18.18
C CYS A 178 3.81 -3.80 -19.37
N THR A 179 3.12 -3.72 -20.50
CA THR A 179 3.62 -3.08 -21.72
C THR A 179 2.68 -2.02 -22.31
N THR A 180 1.48 -1.88 -21.78
CA THR A 180 0.47 -0.92 -22.25
C THR A 180 0.65 0.48 -21.67
N HIS A 181 1.42 0.61 -20.59
CA HIS A 181 1.94 1.87 -20.06
C HIS A 181 3.34 1.63 -19.49
N THR A 182 4.08 2.72 -19.24
CA THR A 182 5.46 2.67 -18.79
C THR A 182 5.59 2.91 -17.28
N TYR A 183 6.73 2.55 -16.73
CA TYR A 183 7.12 2.92 -15.36
C TYR A 183 7.11 4.46 -15.18
N ASP A 184 7.58 5.20 -16.20
CA ASP A 184 7.60 6.67 -16.17
C ASP A 184 6.21 7.31 -16.20
N ASP A 185 5.21 6.68 -16.80
CA ASP A 185 3.83 7.13 -16.70
C ASP A 185 3.32 7.09 -15.25
N ARG A 186 3.71 6.05 -14.50
CA ARG A 186 3.38 5.93 -13.07
C ARG A 186 4.09 6.99 -12.25
N ILE A 187 5.40 7.16 -12.44
CA ILE A 187 6.17 8.20 -11.74
C ILE A 187 5.60 9.60 -12.01
N ARG A 188 5.20 9.88 -13.26
CA ARG A 188 4.59 11.17 -13.63
C ARG A 188 3.28 11.39 -12.88
N THR A 189 2.44 10.37 -12.77
CA THR A 189 1.16 10.46 -12.05
C THR A 189 1.38 10.68 -10.56
N ILE A 190 2.34 9.98 -9.94
CA ILE A 190 2.73 10.15 -8.53
C ILE A 190 3.15 11.60 -8.27
N LYS A 191 4.09 12.12 -9.09
CA LYS A 191 4.56 13.51 -8.95
C LYS A 191 3.46 14.53 -9.13
N MET A 192 2.58 14.34 -10.11
CA MET A 192 1.43 15.23 -10.29
C MET A 192 0.48 15.20 -9.09
N ALA A 193 0.24 14.03 -8.49
CA ALA A 193 -0.58 13.92 -7.30
C ALA A 193 0.07 14.64 -6.10
N GLN A 194 1.38 14.49 -5.89
CA GLN A 194 2.13 15.22 -4.86
C GLN A 194 2.06 16.75 -5.07
N GLU A 195 2.21 17.22 -6.31
CA GLU A 195 2.13 18.63 -6.66
C GLU A 195 0.72 19.22 -6.48
N GLU A 196 -0.33 18.40 -6.58
CA GLU A 196 -1.72 18.80 -6.27
C GLU A 196 -2.08 18.64 -4.78
N GLY A 197 -1.11 18.30 -3.91
CA GLY A 197 -1.28 18.29 -2.45
C GLY A 197 -1.74 16.95 -1.86
N PHE A 198 -1.75 15.87 -2.63
CA PHE A 198 -2.11 14.57 -2.09
C PHE A 198 -0.98 13.94 -1.26
N CYS A 199 -1.36 13.31 -0.15
CA CYS A 199 -0.56 12.24 0.42
C CYS A 199 -0.58 11.04 -0.55
N VAL A 200 0.59 10.66 -1.05
CA VAL A 200 0.66 9.57 -2.03
C VAL A 200 0.92 8.23 -1.36
N CYS A 201 0.04 7.27 -1.66
CA CYS A 201 0.21 5.87 -1.31
C CYS A 201 0.73 5.12 -2.55
N SER A 202 1.99 4.66 -2.49
CA SER A 202 2.62 3.95 -3.61
C SER A 202 3.56 2.87 -3.11
N GLY A 203 3.44 1.69 -3.67
CA GLY A 203 4.25 0.51 -3.36
C GLY A 203 4.28 -0.43 -4.55
N GLY A 204 4.21 -1.74 -4.27
CA GLY A 204 4.27 -2.72 -5.34
C GLY A 204 3.90 -4.13 -4.92
N ILE A 205 4.19 -5.06 -5.82
CA ILE A 205 3.92 -6.47 -5.67
C ILE A 205 5.24 -7.23 -5.70
N ILE A 206 5.45 -8.10 -4.72
CA ILE A 206 6.58 -9.02 -4.65
C ILE A 206 6.13 -10.45 -4.96
N GLY A 207 7.03 -11.26 -5.56
CA GLY A 207 6.74 -12.63 -5.98
C GLY A 207 6.31 -12.78 -7.44
N MET A 208 6.44 -11.72 -8.25
CA MET A 208 6.15 -11.77 -9.68
C MET A 208 7.30 -12.35 -10.52
N GLY A 209 8.46 -12.59 -9.92
CA GLY A 209 9.71 -13.08 -10.55
C GLY A 209 10.81 -12.03 -10.59
N GLU A 210 10.63 -10.95 -9.90
CA GLU A 210 11.64 -9.96 -9.59
C GLU A 210 12.75 -10.55 -8.70
N THR A 211 13.94 -9.95 -8.75
CA THR A 211 15.06 -10.32 -7.87
C THR A 211 15.03 -9.54 -6.56
N TRP A 212 15.93 -9.87 -5.62
CA TRP A 212 16.09 -9.11 -4.40
C TRP A 212 16.59 -7.68 -4.66
N GLU A 213 17.44 -7.51 -5.67
CA GLU A 213 17.93 -6.21 -6.13
C GLU A 213 16.77 -5.36 -6.67
N ASP A 214 15.80 -5.97 -7.35
CA ASP A 214 14.58 -5.26 -7.80
C ASP A 214 13.74 -4.77 -6.62
N ARG A 215 13.60 -5.58 -5.55
CA ARG A 215 12.88 -5.16 -4.35
C ARG A 215 13.59 -4.02 -3.61
N LEU A 216 14.92 -4.08 -3.53
CA LEU A 216 15.75 -3.00 -2.97
C LEU A 216 15.64 -1.72 -3.82
N ASP A 217 15.73 -1.85 -5.16
CA ASP A 217 15.55 -0.73 -6.09
C ASP A 217 14.15 -0.08 -5.94
N MET A 218 13.11 -0.90 -5.76
CA MET A 218 11.75 -0.42 -5.50
C MET A 218 11.69 0.39 -4.19
N ALA A 219 12.27 -0.12 -3.09
CA ALA A 219 12.31 0.57 -1.81
C ALA A 219 13.04 1.92 -1.88
N LEU A 220 14.19 1.96 -2.56
CA LEU A 220 14.96 3.18 -2.78
C LEU A 220 14.22 4.18 -3.67
N SER A 221 13.56 3.71 -4.73
CA SER A 221 12.77 4.57 -5.62
C SER A 221 11.62 5.25 -4.86
N LEU A 222 10.95 4.53 -3.94
CA LEU A 222 9.89 5.09 -3.10
C LEU A 222 10.45 6.11 -2.08
N ALA A 223 11.64 5.86 -1.53
CA ALA A 223 12.31 6.82 -0.65
C ALA A 223 12.70 8.11 -1.40
N GLU A 224 13.24 7.99 -2.62
CA GLU A 224 13.59 9.12 -3.48
C GLU A 224 12.36 9.94 -3.91
N LEU A 225 11.20 9.30 -4.05
CA LEU A 225 9.92 9.95 -4.33
C LEU A 225 9.27 10.57 -3.08
N GLY A 226 9.82 10.33 -1.88
CA GLY A 226 9.24 10.82 -0.63
C GLY A 226 7.86 10.22 -0.34
N ILE A 227 7.66 8.94 -0.61
CA ILE A 227 6.35 8.29 -0.42
C ILE A 227 6.08 8.06 1.06
N GLU A 228 4.92 8.50 1.52
CA GLU A 228 4.52 8.45 2.93
C GLU A 228 3.76 7.15 3.32
N SER A 229 3.15 6.46 2.35
CA SER A 229 2.45 5.19 2.57
C SER A 229 2.83 4.18 1.51
N ILE A 230 3.38 3.03 1.94
CA ILE A 230 3.99 2.04 1.05
C ILE A 230 3.31 0.68 1.24
N PRO A 231 2.31 0.34 0.42
CA PRO A 231 1.73 -1.01 0.43
C PRO A 231 2.68 -2.04 -0.17
N ILE A 232 2.90 -3.11 0.58
CA ILE A 232 3.60 -4.31 0.13
C ILE A 232 2.56 -5.40 -0.09
N ASN A 233 2.42 -5.82 -1.34
CA ASN A 233 1.56 -6.92 -1.75
C ASN A 233 2.42 -8.14 -2.05
N ALA A 234 2.18 -9.27 -1.38
CA ALA A 234 2.74 -10.55 -1.81
C ALA A 234 1.79 -11.21 -2.81
N LEU A 235 2.32 -11.59 -3.97
CA LEU A 235 1.52 -12.14 -5.06
C LEU A 235 0.69 -13.34 -4.61
N MET A 236 -0.60 -13.25 -4.85
CA MET A 236 -1.52 -14.38 -4.79
C MET A 236 -1.88 -14.74 -6.24
N PRO A 237 -1.30 -15.81 -6.82
CA PRO A 237 -1.56 -16.17 -8.20
C PRO A 237 -3.04 -16.45 -8.43
N ILE A 238 -3.62 -15.79 -9.41
CA ILE A 238 -5.03 -15.96 -9.78
C ILE A 238 -5.08 -16.74 -11.08
N PRO A 239 -5.87 -17.83 -11.16
CA PRO A 239 -6.07 -18.58 -12.41
C PRO A 239 -6.56 -17.67 -13.54
N GLY A 240 -6.06 -17.91 -14.75
CA GLY A 240 -6.37 -17.10 -15.93
C GLY A 240 -5.59 -15.80 -16.08
N THR A 241 -4.72 -15.45 -15.12
CA THR A 241 -3.79 -14.30 -15.23
C THR A 241 -2.44 -14.73 -15.81
N GLY A 242 -1.64 -13.77 -16.26
CA GLY A 242 -0.25 -14.02 -16.67
C GLY A 242 0.69 -14.48 -15.55
N MET A 243 0.21 -14.53 -14.30
CA MET A 243 0.94 -15.00 -13.11
C MET A 243 0.39 -16.33 -12.57
N GLU A 244 -0.56 -16.97 -13.26
CA GLU A 244 -1.03 -18.30 -12.91
C GLU A 244 0.14 -19.28 -12.81
N GLY A 245 0.09 -20.17 -11.83
CA GLY A 245 1.13 -21.20 -11.61
C GLY A 245 2.43 -20.68 -10.96
N ARG A 246 2.56 -19.40 -10.67
CA ARG A 246 3.69 -18.90 -9.89
C ARG A 246 3.68 -19.44 -8.46
N ALA A 247 4.85 -19.85 -7.97
CA ALA A 247 5.00 -20.25 -6.58
C ALA A 247 4.76 -19.04 -5.65
N GLN A 248 4.04 -19.29 -4.56
CA GLN A 248 3.87 -18.29 -3.50
C GLN A 248 5.19 -18.07 -2.76
N LEU A 249 5.40 -16.82 -2.31
CA LEU A 249 6.60 -16.49 -1.54
C LEU A 249 6.56 -17.16 -0.15
N PRO A 250 7.73 -17.63 0.34
CA PRO A 250 7.88 -17.99 1.74
C PRO A 250 7.61 -16.77 2.66
N ALA A 251 7.03 -17.04 3.83
CA ALA A 251 6.80 -15.98 4.83
C ALA A 251 8.08 -15.21 5.20
N ALA A 252 9.22 -15.89 5.27
CA ALA A 252 10.52 -15.28 5.56
C ALA A 252 10.90 -14.20 4.55
N ASP A 253 10.62 -14.42 3.26
CA ASP A 253 10.94 -13.47 2.19
C ASP A 253 10.06 -12.21 2.27
N ILE A 254 8.78 -12.40 2.61
CA ILE A 254 7.84 -11.29 2.81
C ILE A 254 8.28 -10.46 4.03
N LEU A 255 8.59 -11.11 5.15
CA LEU A 255 9.01 -10.43 6.38
C LEU A 255 10.36 -9.72 6.20
N ARG A 256 11.32 -10.30 5.48
CA ARG A 256 12.58 -9.65 5.13
C ARG A 256 12.34 -8.41 4.27
N THR A 257 11.44 -8.49 3.29
CA THR A 257 11.09 -7.34 2.45
C THR A 257 10.48 -6.23 3.29
N ILE A 258 9.50 -6.51 4.16
CA ILE A 258 8.91 -5.53 5.08
C ILE A 258 10.00 -4.87 5.95
N ALA A 259 10.90 -5.67 6.51
CA ALA A 259 11.95 -5.18 7.38
C ALA A 259 12.87 -4.19 6.65
N PHE A 260 13.46 -4.55 5.51
CA PHE A 260 14.36 -3.61 4.85
C PHE A 260 13.65 -2.39 4.24
N PHE A 261 12.36 -2.50 3.86
CA PHE A 261 11.56 -1.34 3.50
C PHE A 261 11.48 -0.34 4.65
N ARG A 262 11.35 -0.80 5.90
CA ARG A 262 11.38 0.06 7.10
C ARG A 262 12.72 0.76 7.27
N TYR A 263 13.85 0.08 7.04
CA TYR A 263 15.18 0.72 7.11
C TYR A 263 15.37 1.80 6.06
N ILE A 264 14.90 1.55 4.83
CA ILE A 264 15.07 2.48 3.70
C ILE A 264 14.08 3.63 3.79
N ASN A 265 12.85 3.38 4.29
CA ASN A 265 11.76 4.34 4.42
C ASN A 265 11.32 4.45 5.89
N PRO A 266 12.17 5.00 6.78
CA PRO A 266 11.99 4.85 8.23
C PRO A 266 10.73 5.51 8.80
N ALA A 267 10.24 6.58 8.19
CA ALA A 267 9.04 7.30 8.66
C ALA A 267 7.77 6.97 7.85
N ALA A 268 7.88 6.22 6.74
CA ALA A 268 6.72 5.90 5.93
C ALA A 268 5.83 4.83 6.61
N ASN A 269 4.54 4.86 6.33
CA ASN A 269 3.62 3.80 6.70
C ASN A 269 3.84 2.57 5.80
N ILE A 270 4.64 1.60 6.28
CA ILE A 270 4.81 0.31 5.60
C ILE A 270 3.52 -0.49 5.79
N ARG A 271 2.76 -0.64 4.73
CA ARG A 271 1.39 -1.18 4.75
C ARG A 271 1.35 -2.64 4.32
N LEU A 272 0.89 -3.52 5.19
CA LEU A 272 0.57 -4.89 4.82
C LEU A 272 -0.70 -4.89 3.95
N ALA A 273 -0.59 -5.42 2.73
CA ALA A 273 -1.68 -5.44 1.76
C ALA A 273 -2.01 -6.88 1.33
N ALA A 274 -2.13 -7.16 0.03
CA ALA A 274 -2.45 -8.51 -0.43
C ALA A 274 -1.37 -9.54 -0.05
N GLY A 275 -1.76 -10.81 0.05
CA GLY A 275 -0.87 -11.92 0.43
C GLY A 275 -0.66 -12.09 1.94
N ARG A 276 -1.37 -11.37 2.76
CA ARG A 276 -1.33 -11.44 4.22
C ARG A 276 -1.53 -12.87 4.76
N LYS A 277 -2.34 -13.70 4.08
CA LYS A 277 -2.59 -15.10 4.43
C LYS A 277 -1.33 -16.00 4.33
N LEU A 278 -0.29 -15.54 3.63
CA LEU A 278 1.01 -16.23 3.54
C LEU A 278 1.84 -16.05 4.83
N LEU A 279 1.46 -15.13 5.70
CA LEU A 279 2.17 -14.84 6.93
C LEU A 279 1.54 -15.57 8.13
N PRO A 280 2.36 -16.03 9.10
CA PRO A 280 1.87 -16.61 10.33
C PRO A 280 0.93 -15.66 11.10
N LYS A 281 0.01 -16.27 11.87
CA LYS A 281 -0.95 -15.54 12.72
C LYS A 281 -1.70 -14.45 11.94
N ASN A 282 -2.07 -14.75 10.71
CA ASN A 282 -2.84 -13.88 9.83
C ASN A 282 -2.20 -12.48 9.65
N GLY A 283 -0.88 -12.43 9.50
CA GLY A 283 -0.13 -11.20 9.26
C GLY A 283 0.36 -10.46 10.52
N ALA A 284 0.05 -10.94 11.74
CA ALA A 284 0.53 -10.30 12.97
C ALA A 284 2.06 -10.18 13.02
N THR A 285 2.78 -11.13 12.44
CA THR A 285 4.24 -11.11 12.38
C THR A 285 4.82 -9.95 11.56
N ALA A 286 4.05 -9.38 10.63
CA ALA A 286 4.48 -8.22 9.86
C ALA A 286 4.64 -6.97 10.75
N PHE A 287 3.77 -6.79 11.73
CA PHE A 287 3.84 -5.68 12.68
C PHE A 287 5.02 -5.80 13.65
N CYS A 288 5.56 -7.01 13.82
CA CYS A 288 6.83 -7.22 14.54
C CYS A 288 8.05 -7.06 13.63
N ALA A 289 7.85 -6.93 12.32
CA ALA A 289 8.91 -6.81 11.30
C ALA A 289 9.01 -5.39 10.71
N GLY A 290 8.30 -4.41 11.28
CA GLY A 290 8.40 -3.02 10.85
C GLY A 290 7.18 -2.48 10.08
N ALA A 291 6.09 -3.25 9.89
CA ALA A 291 4.86 -2.73 9.32
C ALA A 291 4.11 -1.85 10.33
N SER A 292 3.62 -0.68 9.89
CA SER A 292 2.85 0.28 10.69
C SER A 292 1.47 0.58 10.11
N ALA A 293 1.05 -0.15 9.09
CA ALA A 293 -0.25 0.03 8.46
C ALA A 293 -0.76 -1.28 7.86
N SER A 294 -2.05 -1.38 7.60
CA SER A 294 -2.65 -2.53 6.89
C SER A 294 -3.87 -2.12 6.06
N ILE A 295 -4.11 -2.88 4.98
CA ILE A 295 -5.43 -2.95 4.38
C ILE A 295 -6.22 -3.98 5.16
N THR A 296 -7.42 -3.61 5.63
CA THR A 296 -8.36 -4.45 6.37
C THR A 296 -9.69 -4.57 5.62
N GLY A 297 -10.52 -5.53 5.97
CA GLY A 297 -11.74 -5.83 5.22
C GLY A 297 -11.47 -6.64 3.95
N ASN A 298 -12.42 -6.62 3.03
CA ASN A 298 -12.29 -7.33 1.75
C ASN A 298 -11.27 -6.63 0.84
N MET A 299 -10.52 -7.44 0.09
CA MET A 299 -9.68 -6.98 -1.02
C MET A 299 -10.51 -6.85 -2.31
N LEU A 300 -9.91 -6.32 -3.39
CA LEU A 300 -10.63 -6.07 -4.65
C LEU A 300 -11.30 -7.31 -5.25
N THR A 301 -10.62 -8.46 -5.17
CA THR A 301 -11.05 -9.72 -5.79
C THR A 301 -10.99 -10.91 -4.84
N THR A 302 -10.64 -10.70 -3.55
CA THR A 302 -10.53 -11.77 -2.55
C THR A 302 -11.05 -11.29 -1.20
N SER A 303 -11.57 -12.22 -0.38
CA SER A 303 -11.96 -11.94 0.99
C SER A 303 -10.75 -11.68 1.89
N GLY A 304 -10.84 -10.66 2.73
CA GLY A 304 -9.85 -10.31 3.75
C GLY A 304 -10.29 -10.73 5.16
N THR A 305 -9.69 -10.09 6.17
CA THR A 305 -10.07 -10.15 7.58
C THR A 305 -11.07 -9.04 7.89
N THR A 306 -11.87 -9.22 8.94
CA THR A 306 -12.73 -8.13 9.40
C THR A 306 -11.91 -7.08 10.17
N ILE A 307 -12.36 -5.83 10.16
CA ILE A 307 -11.74 -4.73 10.93
C ILE A 307 -11.68 -5.10 12.42
N LYS A 308 -12.73 -5.72 12.96
CA LYS A 308 -12.80 -6.16 14.36
C LYS A 308 -11.73 -7.21 14.69
N GLU A 309 -11.48 -8.16 13.81
CA GLU A 309 -10.41 -9.17 14.00
C GLU A 309 -9.04 -8.50 13.98
N ASP A 310 -8.82 -7.53 13.09
CA ASP A 310 -7.58 -6.80 12.99
C ASP A 310 -7.33 -5.91 14.20
N MET A 311 -8.34 -5.20 14.70
CA MET A 311 -8.24 -4.45 15.94
C MET A 311 -7.90 -5.34 17.14
N ALA A 312 -8.54 -6.50 17.26
CA ALA A 312 -8.25 -7.46 18.31
C ALA A 312 -6.83 -8.03 18.20
N MET A 313 -6.32 -8.18 16.98
CA MET A 313 -4.96 -8.66 16.72
C MET A 313 -3.91 -7.61 17.12
N ILE A 314 -4.05 -6.34 16.69
CA ILE A 314 -3.07 -5.31 17.03
C ILE A 314 -3.08 -4.99 18.52
N ALA A 315 -4.25 -4.99 19.18
CA ALA A 315 -4.35 -4.79 20.62
C ALA A 315 -3.54 -5.84 21.41
N LYS A 316 -3.53 -7.12 20.99
CA LYS A 316 -2.69 -8.17 21.59
C LYS A 316 -1.18 -7.92 21.42
N LEU A 317 -0.79 -7.08 20.48
CA LEU A 317 0.60 -6.66 20.24
C LEU A 317 0.96 -5.36 20.95
N GLY A 318 0.03 -4.76 21.72
CA GLY A 318 0.22 -3.46 22.35
C GLY A 318 0.15 -2.28 21.36
N LEU A 319 -0.48 -2.49 20.22
CA LEU A 319 -0.64 -1.50 19.15
C LEU A 319 -2.09 -1.01 19.09
N THR A 320 -2.29 0.20 18.57
CA THR A 320 -3.61 0.84 18.44
C THR A 320 -3.79 1.50 17.09
N ASN A 321 -5.03 1.65 16.64
CA ASN A 321 -5.36 2.47 15.47
C ASN A 321 -6.08 3.78 15.85
N ARG A 322 -6.16 4.09 17.14
CA ARG A 322 -6.77 5.33 17.66
C ARG A 322 -5.69 6.37 17.91
N GLU A 323 -5.86 7.56 17.34
CA GLU A 323 -4.89 8.66 17.47
C GLU A 323 -4.73 9.12 18.93
N GLU A 324 -5.81 9.13 19.71
CA GLU A 324 -5.84 9.50 21.12
C GLU A 324 -4.99 8.59 22.02
N ASP A 325 -4.78 7.32 21.61
CA ASP A 325 -3.98 6.33 22.33
C ASP A 325 -2.52 6.28 21.82
N CYS A 326 -2.16 7.14 20.85
CA CYS A 326 -0.82 7.16 20.28
C CYS A 326 0.16 7.91 21.15
N HIS A 327 1.29 7.30 21.45
CA HIS A 327 2.45 8.04 21.95
C HIS A 327 3.03 8.83 20.77
N ALA A 328 2.79 10.15 20.78
CA ALA A 328 3.02 11.04 19.66
C ALA A 328 4.42 10.89 19.04
N VAL A 329 4.44 10.58 17.76
CA VAL A 329 5.58 10.84 16.88
C VAL A 329 5.08 11.75 15.78
N THR A 330 5.66 12.93 15.71
CA THR A 330 5.34 13.96 14.71
C THR A 330 5.66 13.48 13.31
N GLY A 331 4.68 13.50 12.38
CA GLY A 331 4.93 13.39 10.94
C GLY A 331 4.28 12.23 10.22
N THR A 332 3.12 11.74 10.65
CA THR A 332 2.35 10.78 9.84
C THR A 332 1.37 11.51 8.90
N CYS A 333 1.26 11.01 7.67
CA CYS A 333 0.23 11.39 6.72
C CYS A 333 -1.16 11.10 7.34
N GLY A 334 -1.86 12.15 7.76
CA GLY A 334 -3.17 12.03 8.41
C GLY A 334 -3.41 13.01 9.55
N ALA A 335 -2.39 13.71 10.05
CA ALA A 335 -2.58 14.77 11.03
C ALA A 335 -2.71 16.14 10.34
N ARG A 336 -3.85 16.40 9.71
CA ARG A 336 -4.31 17.79 9.40
C ARG A 336 -5.81 17.84 9.44
#